data_e4882a56e83d7684a340b9dd596f6faa
#
_entry.id   e4882a56e83d7684a340b9dd596f6faa
#
_cell.length_a   1.000
_cell.length_b   1.000
_cell.length_c   1.000
_cell.angle_alpha   90.00
_cell.angle_beta   90.00
_cell.angle_gamma   90.00
#
_symmetry.space_group_name_H-M   'P 1'
#
loop_
_entity.id
_entity.type
_entity.pdbx_description
1 polymer ?
#
loop_
_entity_poly.entity_id
_entity_poly.type
_entity_poly.pdbx_seq_one_letter_code
_entity_poly.pdbx_strand_id
1 'polypeptide(L)'
;MLLRVYQKVQMPSREQLHGEIILLWLFMVIVIRNNKESTGMIYEAIKKLVKYGLDTGLITEYDKIYATNQILEVMGLDEYEEPAEEPGDIDLEAVLKELLDYAHETGVLAEDSIVYRDLFDTKLMNCLMPRPSEVVAKFWDIYNHKSPKDATEYYYKLSQDSDYIRRYRIARDMKWTTDTKYGTLDITVNLSKPEKDPKAIAAAKLMKQSGYPKCQLCMENEGYAGRANHPARNNHRIIPITVNGSPWGFQYSPYVYYNEHCIVFNGKHTPMKIDRAAFVKLFDFVKMFPHYFLGSNADLPIVGGSILTHDHFQGGNYTFAMAKAPIEKYFTVPDFGDVEARIVKWPIAAIRS
;
A
#
# COMPACT_ATOMS: atom_id res chain seq x y z
N MET A 1 -47.64 -21.45 47.54
CA MET A 1 -47.57 -20.03 47.83
C MET A 1 -47.13 -19.30 46.56
N LEU A 2 -48.00 -19.29 45.57
CA LEU A 2 -47.85 -18.72 44.24
C LEU A 2 -49.16 -18.04 43.87
N LEU A 3 -49.38 -16.86 44.42
CA LEU A 3 -50.55 -16.04 44.05
C LEU A 3 -50.25 -14.58 44.48
N ARG A 4 -50.33 -13.69 43.53
CA ARG A 4 -50.32 -12.25 43.55
C ARG A 4 -49.03 -11.54 43.11
N VAL A 5 -48.86 -11.39 41.78
CA VAL A 5 -48.58 -10.08 41.19
C VAL A 5 -49.28 -10.07 39.81
N TYR A 6 -50.58 -9.92 39.78
CA TYR A 6 -51.29 -9.30 38.68
C TYR A 6 -51.26 -7.78 38.94
N GLN A 7 -50.16 -7.11 38.58
CA GLN A 7 -50.24 -5.71 38.41
C GLN A 7 -51.12 -5.45 37.15
N LYS A 8 -52.19 -4.68 37.38
CA LYS A 8 -53.09 -4.18 36.34
C LYS A 8 -52.25 -3.49 35.26
N VAL A 9 -52.04 -4.20 34.17
CA VAL A 9 -51.62 -3.52 32.92
C VAL A 9 -52.87 -2.75 32.50
N GLN A 10 -52.86 -1.47 32.77
CA GLN A 10 -53.87 -0.57 32.27
C GLN A 10 -53.74 -0.53 30.76
N MET A 11 -54.70 -1.10 30.05
CA MET A 11 -54.73 -1.06 28.58
C MET A 11 -54.70 0.41 28.15
N PRO A 12 -53.78 0.83 27.25
CA PRO A 12 -53.72 2.21 26.82
C PRO A 12 -55.04 2.62 26.16
N SER A 13 -55.44 3.87 26.36
CA SER A 13 -56.66 4.38 25.73
C SER A 13 -56.55 4.30 24.18
N ARG A 14 -57.69 4.28 23.50
CA ARG A 14 -57.75 4.20 22.07
C ARG A 14 -56.97 5.39 21.40
N GLU A 15 -56.90 6.52 22.03
CA GLU A 15 -56.15 7.74 21.62
C GLU A 15 -54.63 7.54 21.83
N GLN A 16 -54.20 6.91 22.97
CA GLN A 16 -52.80 6.59 23.24
C GLN A 16 -52.28 5.54 22.25
N LEU A 17 -53.06 4.50 21.98
CA LEU A 17 -52.73 3.49 20.94
C LEU A 17 -52.61 4.13 19.53
N HIS A 18 -53.48 5.08 19.17
CA HIS A 18 -53.36 5.80 17.91
C HIS A 18 -52.09 6.67 17.87
N GLY A 19 -51.75 7.35 18.97
CA GLY A 19 -50.55 8.16 19.04
C GLY A 19 -49.27 7.35 18.93
N GLU A 20 -49.20 6.18 19.61
CA GLU A 20 -48.05 5.26 19.52
C GLU A 20 -47.90 4.64 18.12
N ILE A 21 -49.00 4.26 17.48
CA ILE A 21 -49.01 3.74 16.11
C ILE A 21 -48.53 4.83 15.10
N ILE A 22 -48.96 6.06 15.27
CA ILE A 22 -48.51 7.18 14.42
C ILE A 22 -47.03 7.46 14.62
N LEU A 23 -46.53 7.44 15.87
CA LEU A 23 -45.12 7.61 16.18
C LEU A 23 -44.27 6.48 15.61
N LEU A 24 -44.70 5.23 15.75
CA LEU A 24 -44.03 4.06 15.15
C LEU A 24 -44.04 4.15 13.62
N TRP A 25 -45.13 4.59 13.01
CA TRP A 25 -45.22 4.75 11.56
C TRP A 25 -44.32 5.90 11.08
N LEU A 26 -44.29 7.05 11.74
CA LEU A 26 -43.39 8.16 11.47
C LEU A 26 -41.92 7.75 11.64
N PHE A 27 -41.61 7.04 12.72
CA PHE A 27 -40.27 6.51 12.93
C PHE A 27 -39.86 5.53 11.82
N MET A 28 -40.75 4.62 11.42
CA MET A 28 -40.51 3.68 10.32
C MET A 28 -40.33 4.39 8.98
N VAL A 29 -41.12 5.43 8.70
CA VAL A 29 -40.98 6.25 7.47
C VAL A 29 -39.67 7.01 7.46
N ILE A 30 -39.24 7.57 8.61
CA ILE A 30 -37.96 8.28 8.73
C ILE A 30 -36.80 7.29 8.56
N VAL A 31 -36.86 6.10 9.18
CA VAL A 31 -35.81 5.07 9.04
C VAL A 31 -35.72 4.57 7.60
N ILE A 32 -36.86 4.32 6.93
CA ILE A 32 -36.88 3.89 5.53
C ILE A 32 -36.34 4.99 4.60
N ARG A 33 -36.67 6.25 4.87
CA ARG A 33 -36.16 7.39 4.08
C ARG A 33 -34.65 7.56 4.28
N ASN A 34 -34.17 7.53 5.50
CA ASN A 34 -32.75 7.63 5.81
C ASN A 34 -31.96 6.45 5.20
N ASN A 35 -32.51 5.22 5.24
CA ASN A 35 -31.88 4.07 4.61
C ASN A 35 -31.82 4.23 3.08
N LYS A 36 -32.87 4.74 2.42
CA LYS A 36 -32.85 4.98 0.98
C LYS A 36 -31.85 6.06 0.57
N GLU A 37 -31.76 7.15 1.32
CA GLU A 37 -30.77 8.22 1.08
C GLU A 37 -29.34 7.69 1.29
N SER A 38 -29.09 6.95 2.36
CA SER A 38 -27.80 6.31 2.62
C SER A 38 -27.42 5.26 1.55
N THR A 39 -28.41 4.47 1.08
CA THR A 39 -28.20 3.48 0.02
C THR A 39 -27.90 4.17 -1.32
N GLY A 40 -28.53 5.29 -1.63
CA GLY A 40 -28.23 6.07 -2.83
C GLY A 40 -26.80 6.61 -2.82
N MET A 41 -26.34 7.17 -1.70
CA MET A 41 -24.97 7.67 -1.55
C MET A 41 -23.93 6.58 -1.71
N ILE A 42 -24.15 5.38 -1.15
CA ILE A 42 -23.17 4.30 -1.29
C ILE A 42 -23.04 3.81 -2.73
N TYR A 43 -24.14 3.78 -3.49
CA TYR A 43 -24.08 3.43 -4.92
C TYR A 43 -23.29 4.46 -5.73
N GLU A 44 -23.40 5.75 -5.39
CA GLU A 44 -22.56 6.79 -5.98
C GLU A 44 -21.08 6.60 -5.67
N ALA A 45 -20.73 6.26 -4.41
CA ALA A 45 -19.36 5.99 -4.03
C ALA A 45 -18.78 4.76 -4.77
N ILE A 46 -19.58 3.70 -4.93
CA ILE A 46 -19.22 2.53 -5.74
C ILE A 46 -18.99 2.92 -7.20
N LYS A 47 -19.91 3.69 -7.81
CA LYS A 47 -19.76 4.18 -9.20
C LYS A 47 -18.50 5.01 -9.36
N LYS A 48 -18.18 5.90 -8.40
CA LYS A 48 -16.96 6.70 -8.37
C LYS A 48 -15.71 5.82 -8.31
N LEU A 49 -15.70 4.78 -7.45
CA LEU A 49 -14.57 3.86 -7.34
C LEU A 49 -14.34 3.07 -8.63
N VAL A 50 -15.39 2.57 -9.26
CA VAL A 50 -15.32 1.87 -10.57
C VAL A 50 -14.82 2.81 -11.66
N LYS A 51 -15.34 4.04 -11.71
CA LYS A 51 -14.86 5.06 -12.65
C LYS A 51 -13.38 5.38 -12.44
N TYR A 52 -12.92 5.50 -11.20
CA TYR A 52 -11.50 5.65 -10.90
C TYR A 52 -10.66 4.52 -11.53
N GLY A 53 -11.12 3.27 -11.41
CA GLY A 53 -10.47 2.12 -12.02
C GLY A 53 -10.36 2.22 -13.54
N LEU A 54 -11.40 2.71 -14.21
CA LEU A 54 -11.43 2.96 -15.65
C LEU A 54 -10.50 4.11 -16.05
N ASP A 55 -10.59 5.26 -15.38
CA ASP A 55 -9.81 6.47 -15.68
C ASP A 55 -8.31 6.26 -15.51
N THR A 56 -7.92 5.45 -14.52
CA THR A 56 -6.50 5.10 -14.27
C THR A 56 -5.99 3.96 -15.14
N GLY A 57 -6.89 3.21 -15.77
CA GLY A 57 -6.56 2.04 -16.58
C GLY A 57 -6.17 0.81 -15.74
N LEU A 58 -6.62 0.74 -14.49
CA LEU A 58 -6.53 -0.47 -13.67
C LEU A 58 -7.46 -1.55 -14.20
N ILE A 59 -8.64 -1.16 -14.68
CA ILE A 59 -9.64 -2.01 -15.33
C ILE A 59 -10.03 -1.41 -16.68
N THR A 60 -10.67 -2.22 -17.49
CA THR A 60 -11.26 -1.83 -18.79
C THR A 60 -12.78 -1.84 -18.71
N GLU A 61 -13.46 -1.32 -19.75
CA GLU A 61 -14.93 -1.37 -19.83
C GLU A 61 -15.48 -2.81 -19.73
N TYR A 62 -14.73 -3.81 -20.19
CA TYR A 62 -15.13 -5.21 -20.06
C TYR A 62 -15.15 -5.73 -18.62
N ASP A 63 -14.39 -5.07 -17.72
CA ASP A 63 -14.27 -5.44 -16.32
C ASP A 63 -15.27 -4.69 -15.42
N LYS A 64 -15.96 -3.66 -15.93
CA LYS A 64 -16.82 -2.76 -15.17
C LYS A 64 -17.84 -3.51 -14.30
N ILE A 65 -18.63 -4.40 -14.90
CA ILE A 65 -19.66 -5.18 -14.19
C ILE A 65 -19.02 -6.11 -13.17
N TYR A 66 -17.94 -6.78 -13.55
CA TYR A 66 -17.21 -7.68 -12.66
C TYR A 66 -16.66 -6.95 -11.43
N ALA A 67 -16.00 -5.83 -11.63
CA ALA A 67 -15.45 -5.01 -10.55
C ALA A 67 -16.57 -4.48 -9.62
N THR A 68 -17.68 -3.99 -10.19
CA THR A 68 -18.86 -3.57 -9.41
C THR A 68 -19.36 -4.71 -8.51
N ASN A 69 -19.55 -5.91 -9.05
CA ASN A 69 -20.03 -7.06 -8.29
C ASN A 69 -19.06 -7.49 -7.20
N GLN A 70 -17.74 -7.40 -7.46
CA GLN A 70 -16.73 -7.67 -6.42
C GLN A 70 -16.74 -6.62 -5.30
N ILE A 71 -16.98 -5.35 -5.62
CA ILE A 71 -17.13 -4.29 -4.61
C ILE A 71 -18.39 -4.52 -3.78
N LEU A 72 -19.52 -4.89 -4.41
CA LEU A 72 -20.77 -5.22 -3.70
C LEU A 72 -20.54 -6.37 -2.72
N GLU A 73 -19.86 -7.44 -3.14
CA GLU A 73 -19.51 -8.58 -2.26
C GLU A 73 -18.68 -8.12 -1.05
N VAL A 74 -17.65 -7.29 -1.28
CA VAL A 74 -16.79 -6.74 -0.20
C VAL A 74 -17.60 -5.86 0.76
N MET A 75 -18.55 -5.09 0.24
CA MET A 75 -19.42 -4.18 1.00
C MET A 75 -20.61 -4.89 1.65
N GLY A 76 -20.82 -6.20 1.37
CA GLY A 76 -21.98 -6.97 1.88
C GLY A 76 -23.32 -6.46 1.35
N LEU A 77 -23.35 -6.00 0.09
CA LEU A 77 -24.53 -5.49 -0.57
C LEU A 77 -25.08 -6.50 -1.57
N ASP A 78 -26.38 -6.80 -1.48
CA ASP A 78 -27.08 -7.74 -2.39
C ASP A 78 -27.71 -7.04 -3.59
N GLU A 79 -27.89 -5.71 -3.54
CA GLU A 79 -28.54 -4.91 -4.56
C GLU A 79 -27.66 -3.75 -5.00
N TYR A 80 -27.84 -3.31 -6.25
CA TYR A 80 -27.19 -2.13 -6.81
C TYR A 80 -28.07 -1.48 -7.86
N GLU A 81 -28.34 -0.19 -7.70
CA GLU A 81 -28.94 0.65 -8.71
C GLU A 81 -27.91 1.66 -9.21
N GLU A 82 -27.53 1.55 -10.48
CA GLU A 82 -26.51 2.43 -11.04
C GLU A 82 -27.02 3.89 -11.04
N PRO A 83 -26.33 4.82 -10.34
CA PRO A 83 -26.71 6.22 -10.31
C PRO A 83 -26.72 6.83 -11.71
N ALA A 84 -27.73 7.66 -12.01
CA ALA A 84 -27.90 8.28 -13.33
C ALA A 84 -26.82 9.33 -13.63
N GLU A 85 -26.31 10.03 -12.60
CA GLU A 85 -25.30 11.06 -12.77
C GLU A 85 -23.93 10.44 -12.99
N GLU A 86 -23.19 11.00 -13.98
CA GLU A 86 -21.79 10.62 -14.20
C GLU A 86 -20.90 11.40 -13.23
N PRO A 87 -20.02 10.70 -12.48
CA PRO A 87 -19.08 11.35 -11.58
C PRO A 87 -18.08 12.23 -12.35
N GLY A 88 -17.77 13.40 -11.80
CA GLY A 88 -16.66 14.26 -12.26
C GLY A 88 -15.29 13.71 -11.88
N ASP A 89 -14.37 14.63 -11.53
CA ASP A 89 -13.03 14.26 -11.03
C ASP A 89 -13.14 13.46 -9.71
N ILE A 90 -12.37 12.40 -9.62
CA ILE A 90 -12.43 11.46 -8.49
C ILE A 90 -11.32 11.75 -7.47
N ASP A 91 -11.70 12.13 -6.27
CA ASP A 91 -10.84 12.09 -5.08
C ASP A 91 -10.92 10.70 -4.44
N LEU A 92 -9.89 9.87 -4.67
CA LEU A 92 -9.86 8.51 -4.17
C LEU A 92 -9.90 8.44 -2.63
N GLU A 93 -9.20 9.35 -1.92
CA GLU A 93 -9.20 9.39 -0.44
C GLU A 93 -10.63 9.61 0.08
N ALA A 94 -11.36 10.55 -0.52
CA ALA A 94 -12.74 10.84 -0.14
C ALA A 94 -13.69 9.66 -0.44
N VAL A 95 -13.56 9.05 -1.61
CA VAL A 95 -14.38 7.89 -2.00
C VAL A 95 -14.13 6.69 -1.09
N LEU A 96 -12.87 6.36 -0.83
CA LEU A 96 -12.53 5.25 0.08
C LEU A 96 -13.02 5.53 1.50
N LYS A 97 -12.90 6.79 1.97
CA LYS A 97 -13.42 7.18 3.28
C LYS A 97 -14.93 6.96 3.38
N GLU A 98 -15.70 7.37 2.37
CA GLU A 98 -17.16 7.20 2.32
C GLU A 98 -17.54 5.71 2.37
N LEU A 99 -16.87 4.86 1.59
CA LEU A 99 -17.08 3.40 1.59
C LEU A 99 -16.75 2.77 2.95
N LEU A 100 -15.65 3.19 3.58
CA LEU A 100 -15.21 2.69 4.88
C LEU A 100 -16.15 3.11 6.01
N ASP A 101 -16.63 4.35 6.00
CA ASP A 101 -17.59 4.84 6.99
C ASP A 101 -18.89 4.06 6.91
N TYR A 102 -19.42 3.86 5.71
CA TYR A 102 -20.60 3.02 5.49
C TYR A 102 -20.39 1.57 5.94
N ALA A 103 -19.26 0.96 5.59
CA ALA A 103 -18.94 -0.41 6.00
C ALA A 103 -18.87 -0.55 7.53
N HIS A 104 -18.39 0.49 8.23
CA HIS A 104 -18.37 0.52 9.68
C HIS A 104 -19.78 0.69 10.27
N GLU A 105 -20.55 1.64 9.76
CA GLU A 105 -21.93 1.92 10.22
C GLU A 105 -22.85 0.72 10.04
N THR A 106 -22.65 -0.07 8.98
CA THR A 106 -23.42 -1.29 8.70
C THR A 106 -22.86 -2.55 9.37
N GLY A 107 -21.71 -2.44 10.05
CA GLY A 107 -21.06 -3.55 10.76
C GLY A 107 -20.29 -4.53 9.88
N VAL A 108 -20.13 -4.25 8.58
CA VAL A 108 -19.25 -5.00 7.66
C VAL A 108 -17.79 -4.82 8.04
N LEU A 109 -17.40 -3.58 8.42
CA LEU A 109 -16.15 -3.27 9.07
C LEU A 109 -16.36 -3.25 10.59
N ALA A 110 -15.97 -4.33 11.27
CA ALA A 110 -16.28 -4.51 12.69
C ALA A 110 -15.51 -3.57 13.63
N GLU A 111 -14.36 -3.05 13.23
CA GLU A 111 -13.48 -2.24 14.08
C GLU A 111 -12.98 -0.99 13.31
N ASP A 112 -13.27 0.20 13.85
CA ASP A 112 -12.90 1.48 13.27
C ASP A 112 -11.51 1.95 13.76
N SER A 113 -10.49 1.23 13.33
CA SER A 113 -9.11 1.65 13.55
C SER A 113 -8.36 1.76 12.23
N ILE A 114 -7.29 2.57 12.19
CA ILE A 114 -6.48 2.75 10.99
C ILE A 114 -5.99 1.42 10.39
N VAL A 115 -5.72 0.43 11.24
CA VAL A 115 -5.27 -0.90 10.81
C VAL A 115 -6.37 -1.63 10.06
N TYR A 116 -7.59 -1.68 10.62
CA TYR A 116 -8.70 -2.37 10.00
C TYR A 116 -9.25 -1.63 8.78
N ARG A 117 -9.24 -0.29 8.82
CA ARG A 117 -9.52 0.54 7.63
C ARG A 117 -8.52 0.24 6.50
N ASP A 118 -7.22 0.16 6.79
CA ASP A 118 -6.19 -0.19 5.81
C ASP A 118 -6.31 -1.62 5.26
N LEU A 119 -6.82 -2.57 6.06
CA LEU A 119 -7.13 -3.91 5.58
C LEU A 119 -8.32 -3.90 4.62
N PHE A 120 -9.34 -3.10 4.92
CA PHE A 120 -10.59 -3.07 4.17
C PHE A 120 -10.46 -2.27 2.86
N ASP A 121 -9.84 -1.08 2.88
CA ASP A 121 -9.63 -0.29 1.66
C ASP A 121 -8.73 -1.02 0.65
N THR A 122 -7.70 -1.72 1.14
CA THR A 122 -6.85 -2.57 0.30
C THR A 122 -7.66 -3.68 -0.37
N LYS A 123 -8.68 -4.23 0.31
CA LYS A 123 -9.61 -5.21 -0.23
C LYS A 123 -10.51 -4.62 -1.33
N LEU A 124 -11.04 -3.40 -1.10
CA LEU A 124 -11.80 -2.66 -2.10
C LEU A 124 -10.95 -2.37 -3.35
N MET A 125 -9.74 -1.85 -3.17
CA MET A 125 -8.84 -1.57 -4.29
C MET A 125 -8.46 -2.83 -5.07
N ASN A 126 -8.42 -4.00 -4.42
CA ASN A 126 -8.15 -5.26 -5.12
C ASN A 126 -9.24 -5.62 -6.15
N CYS A 127 -10.47 -5.14 -5.98
CA CYS A 127 -11.54 -5.36 -6.95
C CYS A 127 -11.25 -4.73 -8.32
N LEU A 128 -10.35 -3.74 -8.34
CA LEU A 128 -9.91 -3.02 -9.55
C LEU A 128 -8.56 -3.53 -10.09
N MET A 129 -7.94 -4.52 -9.43
CA MET A 129 -6.57 -4.90 -9.78
C MET A 129 -6.50 -5.90 -10.91
N PRO A 130 -5.65 -5.68 -11.92
CA PRO A 130 -5.33 -6.71 -12.90
C PRO A 130 -4.65 -7.90 -12.22
N ARG A 131 -4.75 -9.07 -12.84
CA ARG A 131 -4.09 -10.29 -12.36
C ARG A 131 -2.56 -10.13 -12.38
N PRO A 132 -1.81 -10.78 -11.46
CA PRO A 132 -0.34 -10.75 -11.48
C PRO A 132 0.25 -11.14 -12.85
N SER A 133 -0.32 -12.15 -13.52
CA SER A 133 0.13 -12.58 -14.84
C SER A 133 0.00 -11.50 -15.92
N GLU A 134 -1.06 -10.69 -15.87
CA GLU A 134 -1.29 -9.57 -16.80
C GLU A 134 -0.28 -8.46 -16.58
N VAL A 135 -0.05 -8.10 -15.30
CA VAL A 135 0.91 -7.06 -14.91
C VAL A 135 2.33 -7.46 -15.32
N VAL A 136 2.72 -8.71 -15.05
CA VAL A 136 4.04 -9.24 -15.40
C VAL A 136 4.22 -9.29 -16.91
N ALA A 137 3.22 -9.79 -17.65
CA ALA A 137 3.27 -9.84 -19.12
C ALA A 137 3.41 -8.43 -19.72
N LYS A 138 2.61 -7.46 -19.26
CA LYS A 138 2.65 -6.08 -19.73
C LYS A 138 3.97 -5.39 -19.37
N PHE A 139 4.50 -5.62 -18.17
CA PHE A 139 5.79 -5.07 -17.75
C PHE A 139 6.92 -5.52 -18.69
N TRP A 140 7.03 -6.84 -18.95
CA TRP A 140 8.08 -7.38 -19.80
C TRP A 140 7.87 -7.08 -21.28
N ASP A 141 6.62 -6.94 -21.73
CA ASP A 141 6.34 -6.45 -23.09
C ASP A 141 6.87 -5.03 -23.29
N ILE A 142 6.57 -4.11 -22.36
CA ILE A 142 7.08 -2.73 -22.40
C ILE A 142 8.61 -2.72 -22.28
N TYR A 143 9.20 -3.52 -21.40
CA TYR A 143 10.63 -3.62 -21.22
C TYR A 143 11.35 -4.02 -22.51
N ASN A 144 10.83 -5.02 -23.21
CA ASN A 144 11.44 -5.58 -24.40
C ASN A 144 11.21 -4.75 -25.67
N HIS A 145 10.06 -4.07 -25.79
CA HIS A 145 9.67 -3.38 -27.01
C HIS A 145 9.76 -1.86 -26.94
N LYS A 146 9.91 -1.28 -25.73
CA LYS A 146 10.14 0.15 -25.53
C LYS A 146 11.46 0.38 -24.80
N SER A 147 11.41 0.42 -23.46
CA SER A 147 12.61 0.56 -22.64
C SER A 147 12.42 0.05 -21.21
N PRO A 148 13.52 -0.27 -20.50
CA PRO A 148 13.48 -0.54 -19.06
C PRO A 148 12.82 0.59 -18.26
N LYS A 149 13.02 1.84 -18.66
CA LYS A 149 12.45 3.03 -18.02
C LYS A 149 10.93 3.07 -18.19
N ASP A 150 10.41 2.89 -19.40
CA ASP A 150 8.95 2.86 -19.62
C ASP A 150 8.28 1.73 -18.83
N ALA A 151 8.94 0.58 -18.68
CA ALA A 151 8.42 -0.55 -17.90
C ALA A 151 8.33 -0.19 -16.40
N THR A 152 9.36 0.45 -15.85
CA THR A 152 9.35 0.89 -14.45
C THR A 152 8.36 2.02 -14.22
N GLU A 153 8.19 2.96 -15.15
CA GLU A 153 7.17 4.02 -15.10
C GLU A 153 5.75 3.43 -15.10
N TYR A 154 5.47 2.46 -15.98
CA TYR A 154 4.20 1.71 -15.95
C TYR A 154 3.93 1.08 -14.59
N TYR A 155 4.91 0.37 -14.03
CA TYR A 155 4.75 -0.35 -12.79
C TYR A 155 4.67 0.58 -11.57
N TYR A 156 5.40 1.71 -11.60
CA TYR A 156 5.30 2.74 -10.56
C TYR A 156 3.93 3.39 -10.57
N LYS A 157 3.43 3.75 -11.76
CA LYS A 157 2.07 4.27 -11.92
C LYS A 157 1.02 3.29 -11.40
N LEU A 158 1.11 2.01 -11.77
CA LEU A 158 0.23 0.95 -11.25
C LEU A 158 0.25 0.91 -9.71
N SER A 159 1.44 0.97 -9.11
CA SER A 159 1.60 0.95 -7.66
C SER A 159 1.00 2.18 -6.95
N GLN A 160 0.93 3.31 -7.63
CA GLN A 160 0.27 4.53 -7.15
C GLN A 160 -1.24 4.47 -7.33
N ASP A 161 -1.69 4.09 -8.52
CA ASP A 161 -3.13 4.07 -8.86
C ASP A 161 -3.89 2.96 -8.11
N SER A 162 -3.21 1.88 -7.78
CA SER A 162 -3.76 0.83 -6.91
C SER A 162 -3.89 1.20 -5.44
N ASP A 163 -3.50 2.41 -5.05
CA ASP A 163 -3.40 2.86 -3.65
C ASP A 163 -2.44 2.00 -2.78
N TYR A 164 -1.59 1.22 -3.41
CA TYR A 164 -0.49 0.56 -2.70
C TYR A 164 0.53 1.60 -2.21
N ILE A 165 0.84 2.61 -3.04
CA ILE A 165 1.55 3.82 -2.68
C ILE A 165 0.51 4.92 -2.45
N ARG A 166 0.20 5.20 -1.20
CA ARG A 166 -0.85 6.14 -0.78
C ARG A 166 -0.40 7.58 -0.94
N ARG A 167 -0.57 8.14 -2.14
CA ARG A 167 -0.09 9.49 -2.52
C ARG A 167 -0.55 10.58 -1.55
N TYR A 168 -1.82 10.55 -1.13
CA TYR A 168 -2.39 11.52 -0.19
C TYR A 168 -1.75 11.47 1.21
N ARG A 169 -1.30 10.29 1.66
CA ARG A 169 -0.52 10.19 2.91
C ARG A 169 0.88 10.74 2.75
N ILE A 170 1.55 10.42 1.63
CA ILE A 170 2.90 10.87 1.33
C ILE A 170 2.95 12.38 1.11
N ALA A 171 1.88 13.00 0.58
CA ALA A 171 1.78 14.45 0.43
C ALA A 171 1.84 15.21 1.76
N ARG A 172 1.63 14.54 2.90
CA ARG A 172 1.77 15.12 4.24
C ARG A 172 3.21 15.13 4.74
N ASP A 173 4.13 14.41 4.08
CA ASP A 173 5.55 14.37 4.46
C ASP A 173 6.17 15.76 4.27
N MET A 174 6.96 16.19 5.26
CA MET A 174 7.70 17.44 5.18
C MET A 174 9.06 17.19 4.54
N LYS A 175 9.41 18.00 3.53
CA LYS A 175 10.68 17.88 2.81
C LYS A 175 11.29 19.26 2.63
N TRP A 176 12.59 19.38 2.93
CA TRP A 176 13.37 20.59 2.68
C TRP A 176 14.85 20.25 2.47
N THR A 177 15.62 21.20 2.03
CA THR A 177 17.08 21.06 1.89
C THR A 177 17.80 21.93 2.91
N THR A 178 19.03 21.53 3.28
CA THR A 178 19.91 22.32 4.13
C THR A 178 21.34 22.24 3.62
N ASP A 179 22.03 23.38 3.58
CA ASP A 179 23.43 23.45 3.18
C ASP A 179 24.34 23.10 4.35
N THR A 180 25.34 22.27 4.08
CA THR A 180 26.32 21.80 5.04
C THR A 180 27.73 21.83 4.44
N LYS A 181 28.76 21.62 5.28
CA LYS A 181 30.13 21.45 4.81
C LYS A 181 30.36 20.23 3.90
N TYR A 182 29.38 19.36 3.78
CA TYR A 182 29.38 18.18 2.93
C TYR A 182 28.57 18.36 1.63
N GLY A 183 27.98 19.50 1.45
CA GLY A 183 27.03 19.84 0.38
C GLY A 183 25.61 20.00 0.90
N THR A 184 24.67 20.15 -0.02
CA THR A 184 23.24 20.28 0.28
C THR A 184 22.65 18.91 0.63
N LEU A 185 22.02 18.80 1.79
CA LEU A 185 21.34 17.58 2.26
C LEU A 185 19.84 17.72 2.11
N ASP A 186 19.18 16.61 1.69
CA ASP A 186 17.74 16.49 1.72
C ASP A 186 17.29 16.00 3.10
N ILE A 187 16.36 16.74 3.71
CA ILE A 187 15.78 16.42 4.99
C ILE A 187 14.31 16.05 4.77
N THR A 188 13.88 14.95 5.36
CA THR A 188 12.48 14.49 5.29
C THR A 188 11.98 14.13 6.67
N VAL A 189 10.79 14.64 7.03
CA VAL A 189 9.99 14.13 8.15
C VAL A 189 8.88 13.29 7.55
N ASN A 190 8.95 11.99 7.77
CA ASN A 190 8.01 11.04 7.21
C ASN A 190 6.76 10.93 8.11
N LEU A 191 5.74 11.70 7.78
CA LEU A 191 4.43 11.70 8.46
C LEU A 191 3.45 10.67 7.86
N SER A 192 3.76 10.15 6.68
CA SER A 192 2.94 9.15 5.99
C SER A 192 3.03 7.75 6.60
N LYS A 193 4.09 7.50 7.38
CA LYS A 193 4.25 6.24 8.10
C LYS A 193 3.40 6.31 9.37
N PRO A 194 2.31 5.54 9.49
CA PRO A 194 1.49 5.57 10.68
C PRO A 194 2.33 5.15 11.89
N GLU A 195 2.38 6.00 12.91
CA GLU A 195 2.90 5.59 14.20
C GLU A 195 2.03 4.44 14.72
N LYS A 196 2.67 3.34 15.06
CA LYS A 196 1.93 2.21 15.62
C LYS A 196 1.45 2.61 17.01
N ASP A 197 0.13 2.69 17.19
CA ASP A 197 -0.49 2.87 18.50
C ASP A 197 0.10 1.82 19.47
N PRO A 198 0.61 2.22 20.65
CA PRO A 198 1.12 1.29 21.66
C PRO A 198 0.13 0.19 22.04
N LYS A 199 -1.18 0.49 22.05
CA LYS A 199 -2.25 -0.49 22.30
C LYS A 199 -2.34 -1.49 21.15
N ALA A 200 -2.27 -1.05 19.90
CA ALA A 200 -2.26 -1.92 18.72
C ALA A 200 -1.00 -2.82 18.70
N ILE A 201 0.17 -2.30 19.11
CA ILE A 201 1.39 -3.10 19.26
C ILE A 201 1.21 -4.18 20.32
N ALA A 202 0.65 -3.84 21.48
CA ALA A 202 0.40 -4.79 22.56
C ALA A 202 -0.62 -5.86 22.14
N ALA A 203 -1.72 -5.48 21.50
CA ALA A 203 -2.70 -6.41 20.97
C ALA A 203 -2.10 -7.35 19.90
N ALA A 204 -1.30 -6.82 18.98
CA ALA A 204 -0.63 -7.61 17.94
C ALA A 204 0.34 -8.67 18.52
N LYS A 205 0.97 -8.38 19.67
CA LYS A 205 1.85 -9.35 20.37
C LYS A 205 1.06 -10.51 21.00
N LEU A 206 -0.17 -10.27 21.40
CA LEU A 206 -1.05 -11.29 22.00
C LEU A 206 -1.76 -12.16 20.93
N MET A 207 -1.77 -11.72 19.68
CA MET A 207 -2.40 -12.48 18.60
C MET A 207 -1.59 -13.73 18.25
N LYS A 208 -2.31 -14.77 17.80
CA LYS A 208 -1.68 -15.98 17.25
C LYS A 208 -0.74 -15.60 16.11
N GLN A 209 0.55 -15.89 16.27
CA GLN A 209 1.52 -15.65 15.21
C GLN A 209 1.31 -16.64 14.07
N SER A 210 1.35 -16.13 12.83
CA SER A 210 1.28 -16.96 11.62
C SER A 210 2.64 -16.95 10.93
N GLY A 211 3.06 -18.12 10.48
CA GLY A 211 4.27 -18.26 9.65
C GLY A 211 4.04 -17.99 8.16
N TYR A 212 2.85 -17.49 7.77
CA TYR A 212 2.52 -17.17 6.39
C TYR A 212 1.86 -15.78 6.28
N PRO A 213 2.42 -14.91 5.43
CA PRO A 213 3.79 -14.91 4.91
C PRO A 213 4.84 -14.87 6.05
N LYS A 214 6.04 -15.40 5.84
CA LYS A 214 7.09 -15.42 6.88
C LYS A 214 7.57 -14.01 7.25
N CYS A 215 7.66 -13.10 6.29
CA CYS A 215 7.96 -11.69 6.50
C CYS A 215 7.34 -10.83 5.41
N GLN A 216 7.48 -9.49 5.53
CA GLN A 216 6.89 -8.54 4.58
C GLN A 216 7.54 -8.52 3.19
N LEU A 217 8.65 -9.22 2.99
CA LEU A 217 9.37 -9.33 1.72
C LEU A 217 9.20 -10.69 1.02
N CYS A 218 8.41 -11.61 1.60
CA CYS A 218 8.15 -12.89 0.93
C CYS A 218 7.22 -12.72 -0.27
N MET A 219 7.43 -13.51 -1.33
CA MET A 219 6.57 -13.52 -2.53
C MET A 219 5.10 -13.76 -2.18
N GLU A 220 4.84 -14.51 -1.13
CA GLU A 220 3.50 -14.84 -0.60
C GLU A 220 2.71 -13.62 -0.10
N ASN A 221 3.33 -12.45 -0.05
CA ASN A 221 2.60 -11.21 0.22
C ASN A 221 1.72 -10.75 -0.95
N GLU A 222 2.05 -11.12 -2.18
CA GLU A 222 1.24 -10.72 -3.34
C GLU A 222 -0.20 -11.21 -3.21
N GLY A 223 -1.16 -10.30 -3.21
CA GLY A 223 -2.57 -10.62 -3.02
C GLY A 223 -2.98 -11.02 -1.60
N TYR A 224 -2.07 -10.96 -0.62
CA TYR A 224 -2.37 -11.36 0.76
C TYR A 224 -3.31 -10.36 1.46
N ALA A 225 -4.39 -10.88 2.05
CA ALA A 225 -5.43 -10.05 2.68
C ALA A 225 -4.96 -9.26 3.92
N GLY A 226 -3.83 -9.66 4.49
CA GLY A 226 -3.35 -9.06 5.73
C GLY A 226 -4.08 -9.55 6.99
N ARG A 227 -3.70 -8.97 8.10
CA ARG A 227 -4.30 -9.14 9.43
C ARG A 227 -3.77 -8.04 10.35
N ALA A 228 -4.32 -7.86 11.53
CA ALA A 228 -3.95 -6.75 12.41
C ALA A 228 -2.43 -6.61 12.71
N ASN A 229 -1.67 -7.71 12.67
CA ASN A 229 -0.21 -7.70 12.86
C ASN A 229 0.60 -7.90 11.57
N HIS A 230 -0.03 -7.92 10.41
CA HIS A 230 0.64 -8.02 9.11
C HIS A 230 -0.14 -7.23 8.05
N PRO A 231 0.48 -6.31 7.32
CA PRO A 231 -0.23 -5.43 6.40
C PRO A 231 -0.91 -6.20 5.26
N ALA A 232 -2.05 -5.68 4.80
CA ALA A 232 -2.69 -6.16 3.57
C ALA A 232 -1.84 -5.84 2.34
N ARG A 233 -1.93 -6.71 1.35
CA ARG A 233 -1.22 -6.64 0.07
C ARG A 233 -2.10 -7.10 -1.10
N ASN A 234 -3.44 -7.04 -0.96
CA ASN A 234 -4.37 -7.43 -2.01
C ASN A 234 -4.15 -6.63 -3.30
N ASN A 235 -3.89 -5.33 -3.16
CA ASN A 235 -3.62 -4.38 -4.24
C ASN A 235 -2.13 -4.31 -4.65
N HIS A 236 -1.30 -5.20 -4.14
CA HIS A 236 0.14 -5.25 -4.47
C HIS A 236 0.41 -6.29 -5.55
N ARG A 237 1.34 -5.96 -6.46
CA ARG A 237 1.87 -6.87 -7.49
C ARG A 237 3.39 -6.87 -7.42
N ILE A 238 4.00 -8.00 -7.75
CA ILE A 238 5.45 -8.21 -7.71
C ILE A 238 5.92 -8.55 -9.13
N ILE A 239 7.00 -7.92 -9.59
CA ILE A 239 7.62 -8.28 -10.86
C ILE A 239 8.71 -9.32 -10.58
N PRO A 240 8.56 -10.56 -11.09
CA PRO A 240 9.62 -11.55 -11.00
C PRO A 240 10.77 -11.16 -11.92
N ILE A 241 11.99 -11.17 -11.37
CA ILE A 241 13.24 -10.90 -12.09
C ILE A 241 14.26 -12.00 -11.80
N THR A 242 15.30 -12.06 -12.61
CA THR A 242 16.45 -12.96 -12.37
C THR A 242 17.67 -12.13 -12.02
N VAL A 243 18.24 -12.37 -10.84
CA VAL A 243 19.45 -11.69 -10.37
C VAL A 243 20.48 -12.73 -9.99
N ASN A 244 21.69 -12.61 -10.52
CA ASN A 244 22.79 -13.58 -10.32
C ASN A 244 22.31 -15.04 -10.53
N GLY A 245 21.55 -15.28 -11.63
CA GLY A 245 21.07 -16.60 -12.03
C GLY A 245 20.02 -17.22 -11.08
N SER A 246 19.43 -16.46 -10.17
CA SER A 246 18.42 -16.94 -9.22
C SER A 246 17.14 -16.10 -9.29
N PRO A 247 15.98 -16.66 -8.86
CA PRO A 247 14.71 -15.93 -8.84
C PRO A 247 14.67 -14.85 -7.75
N TRP A 248 14.27 -13.65 -8.11
CA TRP A 248 14.08 -12.48 -7.22
C TRP A 248 12.76 -11.81 -7.51
N GLY A 249 12.28 -11.00 -6.58
CA GLY A 249 11.14 -10.11 -6.74
C GLY A 249 11.60 -8.65 -6.78
N PHE A 250 10.97 -7.88 -7.66
CA PHE A 250 11.08 -6.43 -7.71
C PHE A 250 9.73 -5.82 -7.34
N GLN A 251 9.73 -4.92 -6.36
CA GLN A 251 8.53 -4.20 -5.90
C GLN A 251 8.87 -2.78 -5.49
N TYR A 252 7.89 -1.86 -5.60
CA TYR A 252 8.02 -0.56 -4.95
C TYR A 252 7.73 -0.67 -3.45
N SER A 253 8.28 0.27 -2.69
CA SER A 253 7.96 0.42 -1.28
C SER A 253 6.73 1.33 -1.12
N PRO A 254 5.78 0.99 -0.25
CA PRO A 254 4.70 1.92 0.07
C PRO A 254 5.18 3.14 0.85
N TYR A 255 6.43 3.09 1.36
CA TYR A 255 7.10 4.20 2.05
C TYR A 255 8.08 4.86 1.08
N VAL A 256 7.71 6.01 0.54
CA VAL A 256 8.49 6.72 -0.48
C VAL A 256 9.49 7.66 0.18
N TYR A 257 10.64 7.13 0.60
CA TYR A 257 11.72 7.94 1.16
C TYR A 257 12.40 8.83 0.11
N TYR A 258 12.42 8.37 -1.14
CA TYR A 258 12.92 9.07 -2.32
C TYR A 258 12.17 8.56 -3.56
N ASN A 259 12.39 9.23 -4.71
CA ASN A 259 11.66 8.92 -5.93
C ASN A 259 11.81 7.47 -6.35
N GLU A 260 10.69 6.80 -6.64
CA GLU A 260 10.61 5.42 -7.09
C GLU A 260 11.31 4.43 -6.15
N HIS A 261 11.23 4.69 -4.81
CA HIS A 261 11.81 3.79 -3.82
C HIS A 261 11.33 2.36 -4.01
N CYS A 262 12.24 1.47 -4.33
CA CYS A 262 11.96 0.07 -4.61
C CYS A 262 12.76 -0.88 -3.72
N ILE A 263 12.29 -2.12 -3.65
CA ILE A 263 12.93 -3.22 -2.94
C ILE A 263 13.09 -4.38 -3.91
N VAL A 264 14.31 -4.89 -3.98
CA VAL A 264 14.68 -6.08 -4.76
C VAL A 264 15.03 -7.16 -3.75
N PHE A 265 14.27 -8.25 -3.73
CA PHE A 265 14.36 -9.25 -2.68
C PHE A 265 14.46 -10.67 -3.23
N ASN A 266 15.17 -11.53 -2.52
CA ASN A 266 15.37 -12.91 -2.90
C ASN A 266 14.03 -13.66 -2.95
N GLY A 267 13.77 -14.45 -3.97
CA GLY A 267 12.59 -15.30 -4.07
C GLY A 267 12.49 -16.37 -2.98
N LYS A 268 13.61 -16.62 -2.26
CA LYS A 268 13.65 -17.51 -1.10
C LYS A 268 13.88 -16.71 0.17
N HIS A 269 13.17 -17.06 1.24
CA HIS A 269 13.36 -16.44 2.55
C HIS A 269 14.68 -16.92 3.17
N THR A 270 15.77 -16.24 2.85
CA THR A 270 17.13 -16.51 3.34
C THR A 270 17.72 -15.25 3.96
N PRO A 271 18.51 -15.35 5.04
CA PRO A 271 19.15 -14.20 5.67
C PRO A 271 20.04 -13.41 4.69
N MET A 272 20.14 -12.12 4.92
CA MET A 272 21.12 -11.25 4.23
C MET A 272 22.55 -11.70 4.52
N LYS A 273 23.39 -11.58 3.51
CA LYS A 273 24.82 -11.76 3.61
C LYS A 273 25.56 -10.82 2.66
N ILE A 274 26.46 -10.02 3.22
CA ILE A 274 27.32 -9.12 2.43
C ILE A 274 28.62 -9.82 2.09
N ASP A 275 28.70 -10.29 0.88
CA ASP A 275 29.87 -10.92 0.28
C ASP A 275 30.02 -10.51 -1.19
N ARG A 276 30.98 -11.10 -1.90
CA ARG A 276 31.19 -10.81 -3.33
C ARG A 276 29.92 -11.03 -4.17
N ALA A 277 29.11 -12.02 -3.83
CA ALA A 277 27.87 -12.30 -4.56
C ALA A 277 26.84 -11.17 -4.41
N ALA A 278 26.83 -10.47 -3.26
CA ALA A 278 25.99 -9.28 -3.08
C ALA A 278 26.33 -8.20 -4.10
N PHE A 279 27.61 -7.90 -4.33
CA PHE A 279 28.05 -6.94 -5.36
C PHE A 279 27.64 -7.39 -6.77
N VAL A 280 27.80 -8.66 -7.12
CA VAL A 280 27.35 -9.18 -8.41
C VAL A 280 25.85 -8.95 -8.60
N LYS A 281 25.05 -9.21 -7.56
CA LYS A 281 23.59 -8.97 -7.59
C LYS A 281 23.25 -7.50 -7.79
N LEU A 282 23.96 -6.58 -7.13
CA LEU A 282 23.78 -5.13 -7.30
C LEU A 282 24.04 -4.71 -8.75
N PHE A 283 25.14 -5.17 -9.34
CA PHE A 283 25.47 -4.86 -10.74
C PHE A 283 24.50 -5.49 -11.74
N ASP A 284 24.05 -6.72 -11.52
CA ASP A 284 23.06 -7.36 -12.37
C ASP A 284 21.75 -6.56 -12.45
N PHE A 285 21.28 -6.05 -11.31
CA PHE A 285 20.06 -5.24 -11.28
C PHE A 285 20.24 -3.91 -12.02
N VAL A 286 21.32 -3.17 -11.76
CA VAL A 286 21.54 -1.87 -12.45
C VAL A 286 21.85 -2.04 -13.93
N LYS A 287 22.32 -3.21 -14.34
CA LYS A 287 22.42 -3.57 -15.77
C LYS A 287 21.04 -3.73 -16.42
N MET A 288 20.06 -4.32 -15.70
CA MET A 288 18.66 -4.40 -16.15
C MET A 288 17.97 -3.03 -16.16
N PHE A 289 18.22 -2.22 -15.12
CA PHE A 289 17.57 -0.93 -14.92
C PHE A 289 18.61 0.19 -14.74
N PRO A 290 19.28 0.64 -15.82
CA PRO A 290 20.43 1.55 -15.73
C PRO A 290 20.09 2.96 -15.22
N HIS A 291 18.81 3.33 -15.18
CA HIS A 291 18.32 4.60 -14.64
C HIS A 291 18.08 4.53 -13.11
N TYR A 292 18.23 3.36 -12.49
CA TYR A 292 18.13 3.15 -11.04
C TYR A 292 19.51 3.02 -10.40
N PHE A 293 19.59 3.41 -9.13
CA PHE A 293 20.63 2.90 -8.22
C PHE A 293 20.10 1.67 -7.48
N LEU A 294 21.00 0.87 -6.95
CA LEU A 294 20.70 -0.20 -6.00
C LEU A 294 21.74 -0.21 -4.89
N GLY A 295 21.28 -0.29 -3.65
CA GLY A 295 22.13 -0.34 -2.47
C GLY A 295 21.73 -1.46 -1.52
N SER A 296 22.67 -1.91 -0.71
CA SER A 296 22.45 -2.90 0.34
C SER A 296 22.54 -2.26 1.73
N ASN A 297 21.69 -2.72 2.65
CA ASN A 297 21.95 -2.53 4.07
C ASN A 297 23.17 -3.40 4.49
N ALA A 298 23.85 -3.02 5.57
CA ALA A 298 24.75 -3.94 6.22
C ALA A 298 23.99 -5.10 6.86
N ASP A 299 24.58 -6.29 6.87
CA ASP A 299 24.01 -7.50 7.45
C ASP A 299 24.19 -7.59 8.98
N LEU A 300 24.56 -6.47 9.61
CA LEU A 300 24.79 -6.34 11.04
C LEU A 300 23.61 -5.66 11.75
N PRO A 301 22.96 -6.29 12.73
CA PRO A 301 21.83 -5.70 13.45
C PRO A 301 22.11 -4.35 14.10
N ILE A 302 23.37 -4.14 14.58
CA ILE A 302 23.78 -2.93 15.30
C ILE A 302 23.74 -1.66 14.43
N VAL A 303 23.81 -1.78 13.10
CA VAL A 303 23.79 -0.64 12.19
C VAL A 303 22.37 -0.31 11.69
N GLY A 304 21.34 -0.93 12.25
CA GLY A 304 19.94 -0.58 12.04
C GLY A 304 19.31 -1.09 10.74
N GLY A 305 19.89 -2.12 10.10
CA GLY A 305 19.27 -2.79 8.95
C GLY A 305 17.92 -3.42 9.31
N SER A 306 16.89 -3.23 8.49
CA SER A 306 15.57 -3.84 8.68
C SER A 306 15.47 -5.15 7.91
N ILE A 307 14.69 -6.12 8.46
CA ILE A 307 14.38 -7.42 7.83
C ILE A 307 15.65 -8.19 7.37
N LEU A 308 16.68 -8.23 8.22
CA LEU A 308 17.93 -8.92 7.91
C LEU A 308 17.76 -10.45 7.72
N THR A 309 16.62 -10.99 8.10
CA THR A 309 16.25 -12.39 7.90
C THR A 309 15.87 -12.74 6.47
N HIS A 310 15.73 -11.73 5.60
CA HIS A 310 15.40 -11.91 4.19
C HIS A 310 16.34 -11.09 3.32
N ASP A 311 17.11 -11.74 2.46
CA ASP A 311 18.09 -11.11 1.56
C ASP A 311 17.40 -10.15 0.60
N HIS A 312 17.75 -8.87 0.67
CA HIS A 312 17.13 -7.82 -0.12
C HIS A 312 18.03 -6.60 -0.28
N PHE A 313 17.72 -5.80 -1.30
CA PHE A 313 18.35 -4.54 -1.63
C PHE A 313 17.30 -3.44 -1.75
N GLN A 314 17.73 -2.18 -1.61
CA GLN A 314 16.87 -1.01 -1.80
C GLN A 314 17.41 -0.16 -2.94
N GLY A 315 16.53 0.29 -3.81
CA GLY A 315 16.88 1.06 -4.99
C GLY A 315 15.82 2.09 -5.37
N GLY A 316 16.03 2.75 -6.49
CA GLY A 316 15.11 3.73 -7.04
C GLY A 316 15.77 4.70 -8.00
N ASN A 317 14.98 5.64 -8.49
CA ASN A 317 15.43 6.69 -9.40
C ASN A 317 15.76 7.97 -8.60
N TYR A 318 16.92 7.99 -7.95
CA TYR A 318 17.31 9.09 -7.08
C TYR A 318 18.85 9.24 -7.01
N THR A 319 19.32 10.47 -6.90
CA THR A 319 20.74 10.79 -6.72
C THR A 319 20.98 11.38 -5.33
N PHE A 320 21.58 10.59 -4.46
CA PHE A 320 21.86 11.00 -3.08
C PHE A 320 22.87 12.14 -3.00
N ALA A 321 22.77 12.96 -1.94
CA ALA A 321 23.72 14.01 -1.64
C ALA A 321 25.17 13.50 -1.57
N MET A 322 25.40 12.30 -1.02
CA MET A 322 26.72 11.65 -0.99
C MET A 322 27.29 11.42 -2.39
N ALA A 323 26.44 11.12 -3.39
CA ALA A 323 26.89 10.95 -4.78
C ALA A 323 27.34 12.29 -5.42
N LYS A 324 26.87 13.42 -4.91
CA LYS A 324 27.24 14.80 -5.36
C LYS A 324 28.32 15.42 -4.48
N ALA A 325 28.66 14.81 -3.35
CA ALA A 325 29.61 15.37 -2.38
C ALA A 325 31.00 15.58 -2.98
N PRO A 326 31.75 16.61 -2.54
CA PRO A 326 33.10 16.89 -3.04
C PRO A 326 34.07 15.73 -2.79
N ILE A 327 35.09 15.65 -3.60
CA ILE A 327 36.20 14.69 -3.41
C ILE A 327 37.22 15.29 -2.44
N GLU A 328 37.62 14.53 -1.46
CA GLU A 328 38.63 14.89 -0.47
C GLU A 328 40.01 14.43 -0.91
N LYS A 329 40.09 13.22 -1.49
CA LYS A 329 41.37 12.63 -1.93
C LYS A 329 41.18 11.68 -3.08
N TYR A 330 42.11 11.66 -4.01
CA TYR A 330 42.24 10.67 -5.09
C TYR A 330 43.30 9.64 -4.70
N PHE A 331 43.11 8.39 -5.11
CA PHE A 331 44.10 7.34 -4.97
C PHE A 331 43.96 6.30 -6.07
N THR A 332 45.03 5.55 -6.31
CA THR A 332 45.04 4.43 -7.25
C THR A 332 44.89 3.13 -6.48
N VAL A 333 44.22 2.16 -7.08
CA VAL A 333 44.09 0.81 -6.51
C VAL A 333 45.13 -0.07 -7.19
N PRO A 334 46.08 -0.72 -6.41
CA PRO A 334 47.04 -1.66 -6.99
C PRO A 334 46.30 -2.70 -7.85
N ASP A 335 46.91 -3.07 -8.99
CA ASP A 335 46.38 -4.05 -9.95
C ASP A 335 45.11 -3.63 -10.70
N PHE A 336 44.56 -2.42 -10.47
CA PHE A 336 43.40 -1.85 -11.13
C PHE A 336 43.72 -0.42 -11.62
N GLY A 337 44.71 -0.29 -12.51
CA GLY A 337 45.22 1.00 -12.97
C GLY A 337 44.23 1.83 -13.80
N ASP A 338 43.18 1.21 -14.31
CA ASP A 338 42.07 1.80 -15.05
C ASP A 338 40.94 2.28 -14.11
N VAL A 339 41.02 1.99 -12.79
CA VAL A 339 40.03 2.41 -11.80
C VAL A 339 40.47 3.70 -11.12
N GLU A 340 39.72 4.77 -11.32
CA GLU A 340 39.87 6.02 -10.57
C GLU A 340 39.11 5.94 -9.23
N ALA A 341 39.85 5.78 -8.13
CA ALA A 341 39.27 5.70 -6.78
C ALA A 341 39.42 7.04 -6.04
N ARG A 342 38.37 7.41 -5.30
CA ARG A 342 38.24 8.71 -4.62
C ARG A 342 37.68 8.54 -3.22
N ILE A 343 38.21 9.28 -2.25
CA ILE A 343 37.61 9.45 -0.95
C ILE A 343 36.64 10.63 -1.03
N VAL A 344 35.39 10.40 -0.69
CA VAL A 344 34.34 11.42 -0.72
C VAL A 344 34.33 12.17 0.61
N LYS A 345 34.21 13.51 0.56
CA LYS A 345 34.05 14.32 1.77
C LYS A 345 32.65 14.12 2.35
N TRP A 346 32.55 13.18 3.25
CA TRP A 346 31.29 12.75 3.85
C TRP A 346 31.47 12.44 5.34
N PRO A 347 30.40 12.52 6.20
CA PRO A 347 30.53 12.25 7.65
C PRO A 347 31.03 10.84 8.00
N ILE A 348 30.76 9.88 7.13
CA ILE A 348 31.26 8.49 7.24
C ILE A 348 32.27 8.26 6.11
N ALA A 349 33.25 7.37 6.32
CA ALA A 349 34.20 7.00 5.29
C ALA A 349 33.46 6.44 4.06
N ALA A 350 33.63 7.09 2.93
CA ALA A 350 33.01 6.73 1.66
C ALA A 350 34.04 6.77 0.52
N ILE A 351 34.04 5.72 -0.28
CA ILE A 351 34.88 5.60 -1.48
C ILE A 351 33.96 5.61 -2.69
N ARG A 352 34.35 6.37 -3.71
CA ARG A 352 33.71 6.38 -5.03
C ARG A 352 34.71 5.91 -6.07
N SER A 353 34.30 5.01 -6.92
CA SER A 353 35.05 4.54 -8.10
C SER A 353 34.19 4.66 -9.35
#